data_c1141c6aa8bd686be1d5041a53f8804b
#
_entry.id   c1141c6aa8bd686be1d5041a53f8804b
#
_cell.length_a   1.000
_cell.length_b   1.000
_cell.length_c   1.000
_cell.angle_alpha   90.00
_cell.angle_beta   90.00
_cell.angle_gamma   90.00
#
_symmetry.space_group_name_H-M   'P 1'
#
loop_
_entity.id
_entity.type
_entity.pdbx_description
1 polymer ?
#
loop_
_entity_poly.entity_id
_entity_poly.type
_entity_poly.pdbx_seq_one_letter_code
_entity_poly.pdbx_strand_id
1 'polypeptide(L)'
;MKFLEDMILTHGEVRPGGIVKVDSFLNHQIDWKVYREIGKEFYRLFQHEGVNKIVTVEASGIGLACVAAQSFEVPVVFAKKSKTANIDADLYSAQVHSFTHGNDYTMVVSKKYLGPEDRVLIIDDFLANGQAVMGLRSILSQAGATLCGVGIAIEKGFQEGGRLLREEGVKLESLAIIRDISEDGTISF
;
A
#
# COMPACT_ATOMS: atom_id res chain seq x y z
N MET A 1 -3.17 -14.19 4.81
CA MET A 1 -3.59 -14.98 3.60
C MET A 1 -2.57 -16.07 3.35
N LYS A 2 -2.97 -17.32 3.66
CA LYS A 2 -2.03 -18.47 3.62
C LYS A 2 -1.26 -18.60 2.30
N PHE A 3 -1.95 -18.44 1.17
CA PHE A 3 -1.31 -18.49 -0.15
C PHE A 3 -0.14 -17.48 -0.30
N LEU A 4 -0.31 -16.23 0.17
CA LEU A 4 0.76 -15.22 0.07
C LEU A 4 1.91 -15.53 1.04
N GLU A 5 1.61 -16.02 2.24
CA GLU A 5 2.61 -16.47 3.21
C GLU A 5 3.46 -17.60 2.64
N ASP A 6 2.83 -18.59 1.98
CA ASP A 6 3.54 -19.68 1.32
C ASP A 6 4.42 -19.20 0.16
N MET A 7 3.94 -18.21 -0.62
CA MET A 7 4.75 -17.57 -1.67
C MET A 7 5.98 -16.84 -1.08
N ILE A 8 5.81 -16.14 0.03
CA ILE A 8 6.93 -15.46 0.72
C ILE A 8 7.95 -16.50 1.22
N LEU A 9 7.50 -17.59 1.84
CA LEU A 9 8.40 -18.63 2.35
C LEU A 9 9.14 -19.39 1.24
N THR A 10 8.49 -19.58 0.08
CA THR A 10 9.05 -20.41 -1.00
C THR A 10 9.93 -19.61 -1.96
N HIS A 11 9.57 -18.35 -2.22
CA HIS A 11 10.17 -17.51 -3.26
C HIS A 11 10.74 -16.19 -2.75
N GLY A 12 10.50 -15.86 -1.48
CA GLY A 12 11.09 -14.69 -0.83
C GLY A 12 12.54 -14.93 -0.43
N GLU A 13 13.30 -13.85 -0.34
CA GLU A 13 14.68 -13.85 0.16
C GLU A 13 14.77 -12.95 1.40
N VAL A 14 15.28 -13.48 2.49
CA VAL A 14 15.57 -12.68 3.69
C VAL A 14 17.01 -12.24 3.65
N ARG A 15 17.25 -10.95 3.88
CA ARG A 15 18.58 -10.36 3.97
C ARG A 15 18.84 -9.76 5.36
N PRO A 16 20.11 -9.60 5.76
CA PRO A 16 20.47 -8.97 7.03
C PRO A 16 19.76 -7.63 7.23
N GLY A 17 19.35 -7.33 8.47
CA GLY A 17 18.61 -6.12 8.81
C GLY A 17 17.08 -6.21 8.62
N GLY A 18 16.51 -7.42 8.57
CA GLY A 18 15.05 -7.60 8.46
C GLY A 18 14.48 -7.21 7.08
N ILE A 19 15.32 -7.31 6.04
CA ILE A 19 14.88 -7.01 4.66
C ILE A 19 14.28 -8.27 4.06
N VAL A 20 13.01 -8.20 3.68
CA VAL A 20 12.32 -9.25 2.92
C VAL A 20 12.17 -8.80 1.49
N LYS A 21 12.78 -9.56 0.56
CA LYS A 21 12.68 -9.36 -0.88
C LYS A 21 11.67 -10.33 -1.46
N VAL A 22 10.72 -9.79 -2.19
CA VAL A 22 9.67 -10.53 -2.91
C VAL A 22 9.64 -10.09 -4.37
N ASP A 23 10.80 -9.68 -4.86
CA ASP A 23 11.00 -9.10 -6.19
C ASP A 23 10.72 -10.09 -7.32
N SER A 24 10.83 -11.36 -7.06
CA SER A 24 10.56 -12.43 -8.05
C SER A 24 9.07 -12.61 -8.40
N PHE A 25 8.13 -12.09 -7.58
CA PHE A 25 6.71 -12.30 -7.83
C PHE A 25 5.80 -11.11 -7.50
N LEU A 26 6.30 -10.09 -6.75
CA LEU A 26 5.44 -9.00 -6.28
C LEU A 26 5.86 -7.62 -6.82
N ASN A 27 7.08 -7.13 -6.57
CA ASN A 27 7.40 -5.73 -6.76
C ASN A 27 8.55 -5.41 -7.71
N HIS A 28 9.04 -6.40 -8.46
CA HIS A 28 9.96 -6.22 -9.58
C HIS A 28 9.49 -7.05 -10.78
N GLN A 29 9.40 -8.36 -10.64
CA GLN A 29 8.63 -9.22 -11.54
C GLN A 29 7.23 -9.37 -10.96
N ILE A 30 6.21 -9.20 -11.82
CA ILE A 30 4.80 -9.39 -11.46
C ILE A 30 4.38 -10.80 -11.84
N ASP A 31 4.11 -11.66 -10.83
CA ASP A 31 3.42 -12.92 -11.08
C ASP A 31 1.92 -12.67 -11.13
N TRP A 32 1.35 -12.82 -12.33
CA TRP A 32 -0.07 -12.55 -12.56
C TRP A 32 -1.01 -13.43 -11.72
N LYS A 33 -0.62 -14.66 -11.41
CA LYS A 33 -1.44 -15.55 -10.57
C LYS A 33 -1.50 -15.02 -9.14
N VAL A 34 -0.36 -14.57 -8.61
CA VAL A 34 -0.28 -13.96 -7.27
C VAL A 34 -1.11 -12.69 -7.22
N TYR A 35 -0.96 -11.81 -8.19
CA TYR A 35 -1.70 -10.56 -8.26
C TYR A 35 -3.21 -10.77 -8.32
N ARG A 36 -3.66 -11.71 -9.13
CA ARG A 36 -5.08 -12.05 -9.25
C ARG A 36 -5.68 -12.51 -7.92
N GLU A 37 -4.99 -13.36 -7.18
CA GLU A 37 -5.49 -13.85 -5.88
C GLU A 37 -5.47 -12.74 -4.82
N ILE A 38 -4.47 -11.86 -4.82
CA ILE A 38 -4.42 -10.66 -3.98
C ILE A 38 -5.60 -9.73 -4.30
N GLY A 39 -5.87 -9.46 -5.57
CA GLY A 39 -6.98 -8.59 -5.98
C GLY A 39 -8.35 -9.12 -5.54
N LYS A 40 -8.59 -10.42 -5.69
CA LYS A 40 -9.81 -11.08 -5.21
C LYS A 40 -9.96 -10.97 -3.69
N GLU A 41 -8.87 -11.15 -2.95
CA GLU A 41 -8.91 -11.11 -1.50
C GLU A 41 -9.18 -9.69 -0.99
N PHE A 42 -8.58 -8.66 -1.59
CA PHE A 42 -8.93 -7.27 -1.27
C PHE A 42 -10.39 -6.97 -1.56
N TYR A 43 -10.92 -7.45 -2.68
CA TYR A 43 -12.35 -7.30 -2.96
C TYR A 43 -13.20 -7.97 -1.88
N ARG A 44 -12.91 -9.21 -1.50
CA ARG A 44 -13.64 -9.93 -0.45
C ARG A 44 -13.66 -9.17 0.88
N LEU A 45 -12.55 -8.51 1.24
CA LEU A 45 -12.40 -7.79 2.51
C LEU A 45 -13.10 -6.43 2.53
N PHE A 46 -13.19 -5.76 1.39
CA PHE A 46 -13.67 -4.37 1.32
C PHE A 46 -14.93 -4.14 0.45
N GLN A 47 -15.53 -5.19 -0.14
CA GLN A 47 -16.68 -5.05 -1.04
C GLN A 47 -17.90 -4.32 -0.44
N HIS A 48 -18.04 -4.33 0.88
CA HIS A 48 -19.16 -3.69 1.59
C HIS A 48 -18.86 -2.26 2.07
N GLU A 49 -17.67 -1.73 1.78
CA GLU A 49 -17.26 -0.40 2.25
C GLU A 49 -17.71 0.74 1.32
N GLY A 50 -18.39 0.42 0.23
CA GLY A 50 -18.86 1.40 -0.74
C GLY A 50 -17.72 2.13 -1.47
N VAL A 51 -16.61 1.43 -1.71
CA VAL A 51 -15.45 1.94 -2.43
C VAL A 51 -15.84 2.32 -3.85
N ASN A 52 -15.52 3.55 -4.28
CA ASN A 52 -15.71 4.02 -5.64
C ASN A 52 -14.40 4.46 -6.31
N LYS A 53 -13.29 4.40 -5.58
CA LYS A 53 -11.95 4.73 -6.09
C LYS A 53 -10.87 4.00 -5.32
N ILE A 54 -9.82 3.52 -6.00
CA ILE A 54 -8.63 2.99 -5.36
C ILE A 54 -7.49 3.99 -5.54
N VAL A 55 -6.74 4.22 -4.45
CA VAL A 55 -5.57 5.11 -4.46
C VAL A 55 -4.35 4.32 -4.00
N THR A 56 -3.22 4.56 -4.66
CA THR A 56 -1.93 3.95 -4.34
C THR A 56 -0.78 4.92 -4.56
N VAL A 57 0.46 4.44 -4.40
CA VAL A 57 1.67 5.21 -4.74
C VAL A 57 2.53 4.45 -5.76
N GLU A 58 3.18 5.20 -6.67
CA GLU A 58 4.14 4.61 -7.61
C GLU A 58 5.36 4.03 -6.88
N ALA A 59 5.96 2.92 -7.37
CA ALA A 59 5.56 2.19 -8.57
C ALA A 59 4.86 0.87 -8.23
N SER A 60 5.28 0.15 -7.18
CA SER A 60 4.90 -1.23 -6.87
C SER A 60 3.42 -1.41 -6.52
N GLY A 61 2.80 -0.43 -5.87
CA GLY A 61 1.38 -0.47 -5.54
C GLY A 61 0.45 -0.42 -6.76
N ILE A 62 0.90 0.14 -7.91
CA ILE A 62 0.04 0.36 -9.08
C ILE A 62 -0.55 -0.95 -9.59
N GLY A 63 0.28 -1.97 -9.77
CA GLY A 63 -0.19 -3.27 -10.28
C GLY A 63 -1.22 -3.93 -9.37
N LEU A 64 -0.99 -3.89 -8.06
CA LEU A 64 -1.92 -4.42 -7.05
C LEU A 64 -3.25 -3.66 -7.04
N ALA A 65 -3.17 -2.33 -7.10
CA ALA A 65 -4.36 -1.49 -7.20
C ALA A 65 -5.19 -1.80 -8.46
N CYS A 66 -4.53 -2.01 -9.61
CA CYS A 66 -5.20 -2.33 -10.86
C CYS A 66 -5.95 -3.69 -10.82
N VAL A 67 -5.34 -4.73 -10.24
CA VAL A 67 -6.03 -6.04 -10.15
C VAL A 67 -7.18 -6.02 -9.15
N ALA A 68 -7.06 -5.26 -8.05
CA ALA A 68 -8.16 -5.06 -7.14
C ALA A 68 -9.29 -4.25 -7.81
N ALA A 69 -8.95 -3.15 -8.48
CA ALA A 69 -9.89 -2.28 -9.17
C ALA A 69 -10.75 -3.01 -10.21
N GLN A 70 -10.21 -4.04 -10.85
CA GLN A 70 -10.97 -4.88 -11.77
C GLN A 70 -12.18 -5.54 -11.08
N SER A 71 -12.02 -6.00 -9.83
CA SER A 71 -13.11 -6.64 -9.08
C SER A 71 -14.09 -5.61 -8.49
N PHE A 72 -13.61 -4.41 -8.15
CA PHE A 72 -14.45 -3.30 -7.68
C PHE A 72 -15.13 -2.54 -8.81
N GLU A 73 -14.67 -2.68 -10.06
CA GLU A 73 -15.10 -1.91 -11.24
C GLU A 73 -14.95 -0.39 -11.03
N VAL A 74 -13.85 0.04 -10.42
CA VAL A 74 -13.58 1.44 -10.08
C VAL A 74 -12.25 1.92 -10.65
N PRO A 75 -12.07 3.25 -10.85
CA PRO A 75 -10.80 3.79 -11.31
C PRO A 75 -9.71 3.70 -10.24
N VAL A 76 -8.45 3.68 -10.71
CA VAL A 76 -7.24 3.78 -9.88
C VAL A 76 -6.59 5.14 -10.10
N VAL A 77 -6.25 5.79 -9.00
CA VAL A 77 -5.39 6.98 -8.98
C VAL A 77 -4.12 6.66 -8.23
N PHE A 78 -2.96 7.01 -8.79
CA PHE A 78 -1.71 6.82 -8.08
C PHE A 78 -0.99 8.15 -7.83
N ALA A 79 -0.48 8.29 -6.62
CA ALA A 79 0.39 9.40 -6.25
C ALA A 79 1.75 9.24 -6.91
N LYS A 80 2.25 10.33 -7.49
CA LYS A 80 3.59 10.39 -8.07
C LYS A 80 4.59 10.91 -7.04
N LYS A 81 5.82 10.42 -7.11
CA LYS A 81 6.94 10.90 -6.30
C LYS A 81 7.66 12.03 -7.04
N SER A 82 7.60 13.24 -6.49
CA SER A 82 8.29 14.40 -7.04
C SER A 82 9.52 14.74 -6.19
N LYS A 83 10.61 15.12 -6.88
CA LYS A 83 11.82 15.64 -6.22
C LYS A 83 11.79 17.17 -6.04
N THR A 84 10.86 17.86 -6.70
CA THR A 84 10.77 19.33 -6.68
C THR A 84 9.69 19.81 -5.74
N ALA A 85 10.01 20.81 -4.94
CA ALA A 85 9.08 21.49 -4.05
C ALA A 85 8.11 22.45 -4.77
N ASN A 86 8.28 22.68 -6.08
CA ASN A 86 7.38 23.51 -6.87
C ASN A 86 6.08 22.73 -7.12
N ILE A 87 5.11 22.95 -6.24
CA ILE A 87 3.79 22.33 -6.29
C ILE A 87 2.92 23.22 -7.17
N ASP A 88 2.44 22.68 -8.27
CA ASP A 88 1.40 23.29 -9.08
C ASP A 88 0.13 23.47 -8.23
N ALA A 89 -0.56 24.60 -8.38
CA ALA A 89 -1.80 24.88 -7.64
C ALA A 89 -2.91 23.83 -7.85
N ASP A 90 -2.82 23.04 -8.93
CA ASP A 90 -3.75 21.96 -9.28
C ASP A 90 -3.39 20.59 -8.70
N LEU A 91 -2.47 20.53 -7.74
CA LEU A 91 -2.05 19.30 -7.07
C LEU A 91 -2.38 19.30 -5.58
N TYR A 92 -2.79 18.14 -5.06
CA TYR A 92 -2.65 17.82 -3.65
C TYR A 92 -1.25 17.28 -3.40
N SER A 93 -0.67 17.53 -2.24
CA SER A 93 0.68 17.09 -1.94
C SER A 93 0.88 16.72 -0.49
N ALA A 94 1.81 15.79 -0.24
CA ALA A 94 2.27 15.44 1.09
C ALA A 94 3.77 15.16 1.09
N GLN A 95 4.48 15.66 2.12
CA GLN A 95 5.87 15.30 2.37
C GLN A 95 5.94 13.92 3.01
N VAL A 96 6.82 13.07 2.52
CA VAL A 96 7.00 11.71 3.01
C VAL A 96 8.47 11.43 3.22
N HIS A 97 8.80 10.93 4.41
CA HIS A 97 10.15 10.47 4.71
C HIS A 97 10.32 8.99 4.34
N SER A 98 11.27 8.70 3.46
CA SER A 98 11.60 7.31 3.11
C SER A 98 12.69 6.77 4.03
N PHE A 99 12.31 5.98 5.01
CA PHE A 99 13.29 5.29 5.89
C PHE A 99 14.17 4.29 5.12
N THR A 100 13.66 3.72 4.03
CA THR A 100 14.41 2.74 3.21
C THR A 100 15.54 3.39 2.42
N HIS A 101 15.36 4.64 2.00
CA HIS A 101 16.33 5.36 1.16
C HIS A 101 16.95 6.57 1.87
N GLY A 102 16.51 6.90 3.09
CA GLY A 102 17.02 8.03 3.87
C GLY A 102 16.74 9.41 3.23
N ASN A 103 15.79 9.50 2.29
CA ASN A 103 15.48 10.71 1.54
C ASN A 103 14.02 11.10 1.70
N ASP A 104 13.77 12.40 1.77
CA ASP A 104 12.43 12.96 1.70
C ASP A 104 11.99 13.08 0.23
N TYR A 105 10.72 12.82 -0.01
CA TYR A 105 10.08 13.07 -1.30
C TYR A 105 8.68 13.63 -1.10
N THR A 106 8.20 14.33 -2.12
CA THR A 106 6.84 14.86 -2.15
C THR A 106 5.94 13.92 -2.93
N MET A 107 4.89 13.40 -2.31
CA MET A 107 3.79 12.77 -3.04
C MET A 107 2.89 13.83 -3.63
N VAL A 108 2.43 13.62 -4.87
CA VAL A 108 1.50 14.54 -5.53
C VAL A 108 0.39 13.76 -6.25
N VAL A 109 -0.84 14.30 -6.19
CA VAL A 109 -2.01 13.82 -6.92
C VAL A 109 -2.74 15.01 -7.53
N SER A 110 -3.14 14.90 -8.80
CA SER A 110 -3.93 15.96 -9.45
C SER A 110 -5.33 16.08 -8.84
N LYS A 111 -5.74 17.31 -8.53
CA LYS A 111 -7.09 17.65 -8.06
C LYS A 111 -8.20 17.24 -9.01
N LYS A 112 -7.88 17.03 -10.30
CA LYS A 112 -8.84 16.56 -11.31
C LYS A 112 -9.36 15.15 -11.05
N TYR A 113 -8.61 14.33 -10.31
CA TYR A 113 -8.88 12.91 -10.16
C TYR A 113 -9.25 12.49 -8.73
N LEU A 114 -9.28 13.45 -7.79
CA LEU A 114 -9.60 13.17 -6.40
C LEU A 114 -10.39 14.34 -5.80
N GLY A 115 -11.52 14.03 -5.18
CA GLY A 115 -12.43 15.01 -4.61
C GLY A 115 -13.34 14.49 -3.51
N PRO A 116 -14.26 15.32 -2.99
CA PRO A 116 -15.06 15.01 -1.79
C PRO A 116 -16.07 13.86 -1.98
N GLU A 117 -16.45 13.54 -3.20
CA GLU A 117 -17.38 12.44 -3.51
C GLU A 117 -16.66 11.07 -3.53
N ASP A 118 -15.33 11.07 -3.42
CA ASP A 118 -14.56 9.85 -3.51
C ASP A 118 -14.54 9.08 -2.18
N ARG A 119 -14.89 7.80 -2.28
CA ARG A 119 -14.81 6.80 -1.21
C ARG A 119 -13.65 5.86 -1.52
N VAL A 120 -12.53 6.09 -0.85
CA VAL A 120 -11.22 5.60 -1.27
C VAL A 120 -10.79 4.39 -0.47
N LEU A 121 -10.35 3.34 -1.18
CA LEU A 121 -9.52 2.28 -0.64
C LEU A 121 -8.06 2.55 -1.03
N ILE A 122 -7.17 2.67 -0.04
CA ILE A 122 -5.73 2.69 -0.28
C ILE A 122 -5.23 1.25 -0.43
N ILE A 123 -4.42 0.98 -1.47
CA ILE A 123 -3.76 -0.32 -1.65
C ILE A 123 -2.26 -0.08 -1.84
N ASP A 124 -1.42 -0.89 -1.14
CA ASP A 124 0.03 -0.84 -1.31
C ASP A 124 0.65 -2.24 -1.14
N ASP A 125 1.91 -2.41 -1.58
CA ASP A 125 2.62 -3.68 -1.50
C ASP A 125 3.18 -3.95 -0.10
N PHE A 126 3.81 -2.95 0.54
CA PHE A 126 4.42 -3.09 1.86
C PHE A 126 3.93 -2.03 2.85
N LEU A 127 3.68 -2.45 4.08
CA LEU A 127 3.52 -1.57 5.22
C LEU A 127 4.67 -1.79 6.21
N ALA A 128 5.50 -0.76 6.36
CA ALA A 128 6.61 -0.70 7.28
C ALA A 128 6.30 0.32 8.40
N ASN A 129 6.87 1.51 8.36
CA ASN A 129 6.59 2.58 9.32
C ASN A 129 5.32 3.39 8.96
N GLY A 130 4.61 3.05 7.87
CA GLY A 130 3.34 3.65 7.51
C GLY A 130 3.41 5.00 6.79
N GLN A 131 4.60 5.51 6.49
CA GLN A 131 4.78 6.87 5.95
C GLN A 131 4.06 7.09 4.61
N ALA A 132 4.09 6.11 3.71
CA ALA A 132 3.38 6.18 2.43
C ALA A 132 1.86 6.30 2.64
N VAL A 133 1.29 5.47 3.51
CA VAL A 133 -0.14 5.49 3.85
C VAL A 133 -0.52 6.81 4.51
N MET A 134 0.30 7.31 5.44
CA MET A 134 0.06 8.62 6.10
C MET A 134 0.10 9.77 5.10
N GLY A 135 1.03 9.75 4.14
CA GLY A 135 1.09 10.72 3.04
C GLY A 135 -0.17 10.69 2.17
N LEU A 136 -0.64 9.50 1.78
CA LEU A 136 -1.88 9.34 1.03
C LEU A 136 -3.09 9.81 1.84
N ARG A 137 -3.18 9.51 3.13
CA ARG A 137 -4.25 10.01 4.02
C ARG A 137 -4.28 11.54 4.10
N SER A 138 -3.11 12.19 4.18
CA SER A 138 -3.01 13.64 4.12
C SER A 138 -3.56 14.19 2.81
N ILE A 139 -3.25 13.55 1.67
CA ILE A 139 -3.79 13.91 0.36
C ILE A 139 -5.31 13.73 0.32
N LEU A 140 -5.85 12.62 0.84
CA LEU A 140 -7.29 12.38 0.91
C LEU A 140 -8.00 13.45 1.75
N SER A 141 -7.41 13.83 2.89
CA SER A 141 -7.94 14.90 3.75
C SER A 141 -8.00 16.25 3.02
N GLN A 142 -6.95 16.62 2.27
CA GLN A 142 -6.93 17.84 1.45
C GLN A 142 -8.02 17.81 0.35
N ALA A 143 -8.31 16.63 -0.19
CA ALA A 143 -9.33 16.44 -1.21
C ALA A 143 -10.76 16.42 -0.63
N GLY A 144 -10.92 16.29 0.68
CA GLY A 144 -12.20 16.03 1.33
C GLY A 144 -12.74 14.63 1.07
N ALA A 145 -11.92 13.70 0.56
CA ALA A 145 -12.30 12.33 0.24
C ALA A 145 -12.42 11.47 1.50
N THR A 146 -13.30 10.48 1.46
CA THR A 146 -13.51 9.53 2.56
C THR A 146 -12.57 8.34 2.44
N LEU A 147 -11.77 8.05 3.47
CA LEU A 147 -11.02 6.80 3.55
C LEU A 147 -11.91 5.65 3.99
N CYS A 148 -12.11 4.64 3.13
CA CYS A 148 -12.89 3.44 3.43
C CYS A 148 -12.04 2.34 4.09
N GLY A 149 -10.76 2.31 3.82
CA GLY A 149 -9.82 1.35 4.39
C GLY A 149 -8.47 1.36 3.71
N VAL A 150 -7.59 0.52 4.23
CA VAL A 150 -6.22 0.32 3.73
C VAL A 150 -5.98 -1.17 3.55
N GLY A 151 -5.66 -1.59 2.32
CA GLY A 151 -5.29 -2.95 1.96
C GLY A 151 -3.80 -3.05 1.67
N ILE A 152 -3.10 -3.91 2.40
CA ILE A 152 -1.65 -4.11 2.30
C ILE A 152 -1.36 -5.55 1.93
N ALA A 153 -0.49 -5.79 0.95
CA ALA A 153 -0.09 -7.15 0.64
C ALA A 153 0.77 -7.73 1.77
N ILE A 154 1.84 -7.05 2.17
CA ILE A 154 2.77 -7.53 3.20
C ILE A 154 3.00 -6.45 4.26
N GLU A 155 2.64 -6.75 5.50
CA GLU A 155 2.91 -5.90 6.66
C GLU A 155 4.14 -6.41 7.42
N LYS A 156 5.06 -5.53 7.74
CA LYS A 156 6.14 -5.79 8.71
C LYS A 156 5.61 -5.51 10.11
N GLY A 157 4.98 -6.51 10.73
CA GLY A 157 4.31 -6.40 12.03
C GLY A 157 5.23 -6.03 13.19
N PHE A 158 6.55 -6.20 13.02
CA PHE A 158 7.58 -5.76 13.97
C PHE A 158 7.92 -4.25 13.83
N GLN A 159 7.30 -3.54 12.89
CA GLN A 159 7.41 -2.08 12.72
C GLN A 159 6.09 -1.38 13.09
N GLU A 160 6.14 -0.09 13.34
CA GLU A 160 5.06 0.64 14.00
C GLU A 160 3.84 0.95 13.13
N GLY A 161 4.00 0.96 11.80
CA GLY A 161 2.97 1.49 10.89
C GLY A 161 1.62 0.81 11.03
N GLY A 162 1.59 -0.52 11.13
CA GLY A 162 0.34 -1.28 11.29
C GLY A 162 -0.34 -1.01 12.63
N ARG A 163 0.43 -0.94 13.71
CA ARG A 163 -0.09 -0.62 15.04
C ARG A 163 -0.69 0.78 15.08
N LEU A 164 0.03 1.79 14.60
CA LEU A 164 -0.43 3.18 14.59
C LEU A 164 -1.74 3.36 13.80
N LEU A 165 -1.83 2.79 12.60
CA LEU A 165 -3.04 2.88 11.80
C LEU A 165 -4.26 2.24 12.48
N ARG A 166 -4.07 1.09 13.14
CA ARG A 166 -5.16 0.42 13.89
C ARG A 166 -5.60 1.22 15.11
N GLU A 167 -4.64 1.79 15.86
CA GLU A 167 -4.93 2.65 17.04
C GLU A 167 -5.71 3.92 16.63
N GLU A 168 -5.48 4.44 15.44
CA GLU A 168 -6.25 5.55 14.87
C GLU A 168 -7.62 5.14 14.29
N GLY A 169 -8.02 3.88 14.45
CA GLY A 169 -9.30 3.37 13.99
C GLY A 169 -9.41 3.14 12.48
N VAL A 170 -8.28 3.08 11.77
CA VAL A 170 -8.27 2.78 10.34
C VAL A 170 -8.61 1.30 10.13
N LYS A 171 -9.56 1.01 9.23
CA LYS A 171 -9.79 -0.35 8.75
C LYS A 171 -8.59 -0.78 7.91
N LEU A 172 -7.63 -1.45 8.56
CA LEU A 172 -6.40 -1.97 7.94
C LEU A 172 -6.47 -3.48 7.81
N GLU A 173 -6.37 -3.97 6.57
CA GLU A 173 -6.30 -5.39 6.24
C GLU A 173 -4.97 -5.70 5.54
N SER A 174 -4.14 -6.50 6.19
CA SER A 174 -2.86 -6.95 5.65
C SER A 174 -2.93 -8.44 5.33
N LEU A 175 -2.59 -8.80 4.07
CA LEU A 175 -2.77 -10.17 3.59
C LEU A 175 -1.73 -11.16 4.14
N ALA A 176 -0.52 -10.66 4.44
CA ALA A 176 0.50 -11.37 5.19
C ALA A 176 1.11 -10.41 6.21
N ILE A 177 1.19 -10.83 7.48
CA ILE A 177 1.81 -10.04 8.55
C ILE A 177 3.05 -10.79 9.03
N ILE A 178 4.22 -10.27 8.70
CA ILE A 178 5.49 -10.79 9.19
C ILE A 178 5.69 -10.26 10.60
N ARG A 179 5.57 -11.13 11.60
CA ARG A 179 5.69 -10.76 13.01
C ARG A 179 7.12 -10.66 13.48
N ASP A 180 7.97 -11.56 12.96
CA ASP A 180 9.38 -11.59 13.33
C ASP A 180 10.22 -12.25 12.23
N ILE A 181 11.49 -11.92 12.22
CA ILE A 181 12.52 -12.54 11.36
C ILE A 181 13.70 -12.86 12.27
N SER A 182 13.91 -14.14 12.53
CA SER A 182 15.00 -14.61 13.38
C SER A 182 16.38 -14.39 12.73
N GLU A 183 17.44 -14.52 13.50
CA GLU A 183 18.83 -14.32 13.04
C GLU A 183 19.22 -15.27 11.90
N ASP A 184 18.66 -16.47 11.86
CA ASP A 184 18.86 -17.47 10.79
C ASP A 184 18.00 -17.20 9.54
N GLY A 185 17.20 -16.13 9.54
CA GLY A 185 16.33 -15.73 8.43
C GLY A 185 14.97 -16.42 8.40
N THR A 186 14.58 -17.14 9.45
CA THR A 186 13.24 -17.74 9.54
C THR A 186 12.17 -16.68 9.78
N ILE A 187 11.12 -16.68 8.94
CA ILE A 187 9.98 -15.75 9.01
C ILE A 187 8.86 -16.38 9.84
N SER A 188 8.28 -15.61 10.76
CA SER A 188 7.02 -15.94 11.45
C SER A 188 5.89 -14.98 11.04
N PHE A 189 4.67 -15.53 10.88
CA PHE A 189 3.45 -14.81 10.53
C PHE A 189 2.45 -14.77 11.69
#